data_3879f9e2ec241a6bd6718a243dcc4cbf
#
_entry.id   3879f9e2ec241a6bd6718a243dcc4cbf
#
_cell.length_a   1.000
_cell.length_b   1.000
_cell.length_c   1.000
_cell.angle_alpha   90.00
_cell.angle_beta   90.00
_cell.angle_gamma   90.00
#
_symmetry.space_group_name_H-M   'P 1'
#
loop_
_entity.id
_entity.type
_entity.pdbx_description
1 polymer ?
#
loop_
_entity_poly.entity_id
_entity_poly.type
_entity_poly.pdbx_seq_one_letter_code
_entity_poly.pdbx_strand_id
1 'polypeptide(L)'
;MKDVAIVAFSQSDCLAQAGAANEVELIMPQLQAVFQQVGLNNAQDVDFVCSGSCDYLQGAAFAFVAGVDALGAVPPIKESHVEMDAAWALYESILKIRMGHAESALVYGFGRASSGNLRTVLSQQLDPYYLAPLWIDSISLAALQARMLLDRGLVTERDMAEVVARCRRNALNNPHARLSGEISIETLLAEPGLVAPLRKSDCAPVADGAAAMIICTVEQAREWAVPFALISGIDHRIETHNLGMRDLCDSVSTRLAAGTAGVAQGPVEVAELYAPFSHQEIILSRALGLGADTEINPSGGAMAGNLMMASGLSRIGEVFRRIVSGDISRGVAHATSGPCLQHNLVAVLESA
;
A
#
# COMPACT_ATOMS: atom_id res chain seq x y z
N MET A 1 20.29 -0.20 17.71
CA MET A 1 18.85 0.07 17.46
C MET A 1 18.14 -1.24 17.73
N LYS A 2 16.91 -1.17 18.25
CA LYS A 2 16.10 -2.38 18.44
C LYS A 2 15.64 -2.91 17.09
N ASP A 3 15.68 -4.22 16.93
CA ASP A 3 15.11 -4.89 15.75
C ASP A 3 13.59 -4.95 15.89
N VAL A 4 12.88 -4.73 14.78
CA VAL A 4 11.43 -4.65 14.74
C VAL A 4 10.85 -5.81 13.95
N ALA A 5 9.83 -6.43 14.52
CA ALA A 5 9.10 -7.54 13.95
C ALA A 5 7.64 -7.17 13.68
N ILE A 6 7.08 -7.70 12.59
CA ILE A 6 5.63 -7.76 12.36
C ILE A 6 5.15 -9.07 12.97
N VAL A 7 4.11 -9.02 13.81
CA VAL A 7 3.57 -10.17 14.55
C VAL A 7 2.12 -10.49 14.22
N ALA A 8 1.38 -9.53 13.65
CA ALA A 8 -0.01 -9.73 13.24
C ALA A 8 -0.36 -8.83 12.06
N PHE A 9 -1.24 -9.33 11.19
CA PHE A 9 -1.81 -8.57 10.10
C PHE A 9 -3.22 -9.04 9.77
N SER A 10 -4.11 -8.09 9.50
CA SER A 10 -5.46 -8.32 8.97
C SER A 10 -5.85 -7.24 7.97
N GLN A 11 -6.64 -7.62 6.98
CA GLN A 11 -7.27 -6.68 6.04
C GLN A 11 -8.70 -7.12 5.76
N SER A 12 -9.57 -6.16 5.49
CA SER A 12 -10.93 -6.41 5.02
C SER A 12 -10.94 -6.87 3.56
N ASP A 13 -12.09 -7.37 3.12
CA ASP A 13 -12.35 -7.50 1.70
C ASP A 13 -12.30 -6.11 1.02
N CYS A 14 -11.87 -6.09 -0.24
CA CYS A 14 -11.88 -4.90 -1.08
C CYS A 14 -13.31 -4.68 -1.59
N LEU A 15 -14.13 -3.96 -0.84
CA LEU A 15 -15.54 -3.72 -1.18
C LEU A 15 -15.67 -2.67 -2.29
N ALA A 16 -16.52 -2.94 -3.27
CA ALA A 16 -16.83 -1.95 -4.32
C ALA A 16 -17.45 -0.69 -3.73
N GLN A 17 -18.30 -0.88 -2.73
CA GLN A 17 -18.92 0.12 -1.89
C GLN A 17 -19.22 -0.51 -0.55
N ALA A 18 -18.83 0.15 0.53
CA ALA A 18 -19.12 -0.30 1.90
C ALA A 18 -20.64 -0.19 2.23
N GLY A 19 -21.43 0.42 1.37
CA GLY A 19 -22.85 0.60 1.58
C GLY A 19 -23.14 1.51 2.78
N ALA A 20 -23.89 1.00 3.75
CA ALA A 20 -24.24 1.71 4.97
C ALA A 20 -23.17 1.63 6.07
N ALA A 21 -22.15 0.78 5.92
CA ALA A 21 -21.09 0.66 6.91
C ALA A 21 -20.30 1.96 7.03
N ASN A 22 -20.05 2.40 8.25
CA ASN A 22 -19.21 3.54 8.55
C ASN A 22 -17.73 3.11 8.73
N GLU A 23 -16.87 4.06 8.97
CA GLU A 23 -15.42 3.84 9.11
C GLU A 23 -15.11 2.93 10.30
N VAL A 24 -15.81 3.12 11.42
CA VAL A 24 -15.65 2.29 12.65
C VAL A 24 -15.96 0.83 12.34
N GLU A 25 -17.06 0.57 11.63
CA GLU A 25 -17.48 -0.79 11.23
C GLU A 25 -16.50 -1.46 10.24
N LEU A 26 -15.76 -0.68 9.46
CA LEU A 26 -14.69 -1.20 8.57
C LEU A 26 -13.41 -1.53 9.37
N ILE A 27 -13.06 -0.69 10.34
CA ILE A 27 -11.81 -0.78 11.10
C ILE A 27 -11.88 -1.85 12.20
N MET A 28 -12.94 -1.85 13.03
CA MET A 28 -13.05 -2.69 14.22
C MET A 28 -12.77 -4.18 13.98
N PRO A 29 -13.31 -4.83 12.93
CA PRO A 29 -13.04 -6.25 12.69
C PRO A 29 -11.54 -6.54 12.48
N GLN A 30 -10.82 -5.60 11.84
CA GLN A 30 -9.40 -5.74 11.58
C GLN A 30 -8.57 -5.56 12.85
N LEU A 31 -8.95 -4.62 13.72
CA LEU A 31 -8.33 -4.45 15.03
C LEU A 31 -8.51 -5.68 15.90
N GLN A 32 -9.73 -6.21 15.98
CA GLN A 32 -10.03 -7.41 16.74
C GLN A 32 -9.24 -8.62 16.24
N ALA A 33 -9.14 -8.78 14.91
CA ALA A 33 -8.41 -9.87 14.30
C ALA A 33 -6.90 -9.83 14.63
N VAL A 34 -6.25 -8.65 14.58
CA VAL A 34 -4.82 -8.55 14.92
C VAL A 34 -4.56 -8.74 16.41
N PHE A 35 -5.45 -8.26 17.31
CA PHE A 35 -5.33 -8.51 18.74
C PHE A 35 -5.46 -10.00 19.05
N GLN A 36 -6.41 -10.69 18.45
CA GLN A 36 -6.59 -12.15 18.63
C GLN A 36 -5.37 -12.95 18.18
N GLN A 37 -4.71 -12.57 17.09
CA GLN A 37 -3.52 -13.25 16.57
C GLN A 37 -2.36 -13.27 17.59
N VAL A 38 -2.25 -12.25 18.45
CA VAL A 38 -1.17 -12.11 19.43
C VAL A 38 -1.64 -12.29 20.88
N GLY A 39 -2.93 -12.62 21.09
CA GLY A 39 -3.48 -12.83 22.43
C GLY A 39 -3.67 -11.55 23.26
N LEU A 40 -3.75 -10.39 22.62
CA LEU A 40 -4.06 -9.12 23.25
C LEU A 40 -5.57 -8.86 23.27
N ASN A 41 -6.03 -7.98 24.16
CA ASN A 41 -7.45 -7.68 24.30
C ASN A 41 -7.88 -6.42 23.54
N ASN A 42 -7.06 -5.39 23.58
CA ASN A 42 -7.39 -4.08 22.99
C ASN A 42 -6.16 -3.17 22.83
N ALA A 43 -6.37 -1.94 22.39
CA ALA A 43 -5.31 -0.96 22.12
C ALA A 43 -4.51 -0.51 23.36
N GLN A 44 -4.97 -0.81 24.58
CA GLN A 44 -4.22 -0.49 25.81
C GLN A 44 -3.08 -1.47 26.07
N ASP A 45 -3.12 -2.65 25.44
CA ASP A 45 -2.09 -3.67 25.56
C ASP A 45 -0.89 -3.43 24.62
N VAL A 46 -0.93 -2.34 23.83
CA VAL A 46 0.21 -1.86 23.03
C VAL A 46 0.64 -0.48 23.50
N ASP A 47 1.93 -0.16 23.34
CA ASP A 47 2.50 1.10 23.83
C ASP A 47 2.17 2.32 22.99
N PHE A 48 1.90 2.12 21.70
CA PHE A 48 1.68 3.18 20.73
C PHE A 48 0.68 2.76 19.64
N VAL A 49 -0.10 3.71 19.17
CA VAL A 49 -1.03 3.52 18.04
C VAL A 49 -0.74 4.57 16.99
N CYS A 50 -0.69 4.17 15.72
CA CYS A 50 -0.55 5.10 14.61
C CYS A 50 -1.48 4.71 13.46
N SER A 51 -2.24 5.68 12.97
CA SER A 51 -3.18 5.46 11.86
C SER A 51 -2.79 6.21 10.59
N GLY A 52 -3.23 5.67 9.44
CA GLY A 52 -3.19 6.34 8.15
C GLY A 52 -4.60 6.59 7.63
N SER A 53 -4.90 7.82 7.25
CA SER A 53 -6.18 8.22 6.66
C SER A 53 -6.01 9.42 5.73
N CYS A 54 -7.10 9.88 5.13
CA CYS A 54 -7.09 11.09 4.32
C CYS A 54 -8.41 11.83 4.43
N ASP A 55 -8.37 13.05 4.99
CA ASP A 55 -9.50 13.93 5.20
C ASP A 55 -10.29 14.19 3.91
N TYR A 56 -9.59 14.44 2.79
CA TYR A 56 -10.22 14.67 1.49
C TYR A 56 -11.01 13.46 1.00
N LEU A 57 -10.49 12.25 1.22
CA LEU A 57 -11.15 11.01 0.78
C LEU A 57 -12.34 10.65 1.67
N GLN A 58 -12.29 11.00 2.95
CA GLN A 58 -13.40 10.80 3.89
C GLN A 58 -14.45 11.92 3.80
N GLY A 59 -14.10 13.05 3.19
CA GLY A 59 -14.99 14.21 3.06
C GLY A 59 -15.24 14.95 4.38
N ALA A 60 -14.41 14.74 5.39
CA ALA A 60 -14.47 15.37 6.70
C ALA A 60 -13.07 15.64 7.24
N ALA A 61 -12.88 16.78 7.88
CA ALA A 61 -11.65 17.07 8.62
C ALA A 61 -11.53 16.13 9.82
N PHE A 62 -10.29 15.83 10.18
CA PHE A 62 -9.96 14.92 11.30
C PHE A 62 -10.55 13.51 11.13
N ALA A 63 -10.44 12.96 9.94
CA ALA A 63 -10.95 11.62 9.61
C ALA A 63 -10.44 10.51 10.55
N PHE A 64 -9.24 10.67 11.12
CA PHE A 64 -8.65 9.74 12.09
C PHE A 64 -9.50 9.56 13.37
N VAL A 65 -10.38 10.52 13.73
CA VAL A 65 -11.24 10.43 14.94
C VAL A 65 -12.13 9.18 14.87
N ALA A 66 -12.63 8.81 13.69
CA ALA A 66 -13.38 7.56 13.54
C ALA A 66 -12.55 6.31 13.92
N GLY A 67 -11.24 6.34 13.62
CA GLY A 67 -10.32 5.30 14.05
C GLY A 67 -10.13 5.25 15.56
N VAL A 68 -10.04 6.40 16.22
CA VAL A 68 -9.96 6.50 17.69
C VAL A 68 -11.23 5.93 18.36
N ASP A 69 -12.39 6.18 17.77
CA ASP A 69 -13.65 5.58 18.25
C ASP A 69 -13.63 4.05 18.12
N ALA A 70 -13.10 3.54 16.99
CA ALA A 70 -12.93 2.09 16.77
C ALA A 70 -11.97 1.43 17.77
N LEU A 71 -10.96 2.16 18.26
CA LEU A 71 -10.00 1.68 19.27
C LEU A 71 -10.59 1.60 20.66
N GLY A 72 -11.68 2.36 20.98
CA GLY A 72 -12.22 2.49 22.31
C GLY A 72 -11.19 3.08 23.28
N ALA A 73 -10.66 4.24 22.97
CA ALA A 73 -9.53 4.89 23.68
C ALA A 73 -9.86 5.40 25.10
N VAL A 74 -10.47 4.57 25.92
CA VAL A 74 -10.76 4.82 27.34
C VAL A 74 -10.24 3.62 28.15
N PRO A 75 -9.23 3.79 29.00
CA PRO A 75 -8.47 5.02 29.36
C PRO A 75 -7.64 5.59 28.19
N PRO A 76 -7.09 6.81 28.35
CA PRO A 76 -6.27 7.46 27.31
C PRO A 76 -5.08 6.60 26.85
N ILE A 77 -4.84 6.57 25.53
CA ILE A 77 -3.74 5.86 24.88
C ILE A 77 -2.75 6.88 24.26
N LYS A 78 -1.55 6.41 23.90
CA LYS A 78 -0.61 7.18 23.06
C LYS A 78 -0.97 6.95 21.59
N GLU A 79 -1.43 7.98 20.93
CA GLU A 79 -1.87 7.93 19.54
C GLU A 79 -1.19 9.00 18.70
N SER A 80 -1.00 8.69 17.41
CA SER A 80 -0.63 9.63 16.36
C SER A 80 -1.26 9.18 15.04
N HIS A 81 -1.26 10.06 14.04
CA HIS A 81 -1.78 9.74 12.72
C HIS A 81 -0.97 10.43 11.62
N VAL A 82 -1.07 9.89 10.41
CA VAL A 82 -0.52 10.47 9.21
C VAL A 82 -1.62 10.67 8.18
N GLU A 83 -1.61 11.81 7.50
CA GLU A 83 -2.52 12.12 6.38
C GLU A 83 -2.00 11.46 5.10
N MET A 84 -1.83 10.12 5.15
CA MET A 84 -1.28 9.27 4.09
C MET A 84 -1.72 7.81 4.29
N ASP A 85 -1.24 6.92 3.40
CA ASP A 85 -1.39 5.47 3.57
C ASP A 85 -0.73 4.99 4.88
N ALA A 86 -1.33 4.00 5.53
CA ALA A 86 -0.83 3.41 6.77
C ALA A 86 0.58 2.79 6.69
N ALA A 87 1.15 2.61 5.49
CA ALA A 87 2.55 2.26 5.35
C ALA A 87 3.48 3.34 5.93
N TRP A 88 3.10 4.63 5.87
CA TRP A 88 3.83 5.72 6.53
C TRP A 88 3.57 5.75 8.04
N ALA A 89 2.36 5.39 8.49
CA ALA A 89 2.09 5.17 9.91
C ALA A 89 2.95 4.02 10.48
N LEU A 90 3.17 2.96 9.69
CA LEU A 90 4.09 1.89 10.04
C LEU A 90 5.54 2.42 10.17
N TYR A 91 5.99 3.24 9.23
CA TYR A 91 7.33 3.85 9.29
C TYR A 91 7.52 4.66 10.58
N GLU A 92 6.57 5.53 10.93
CA GLU A 92 6.59 6.32 12.17
C GLU A 92 6.62 5.42 13.42
N SER A 93 5.83 4.35 13.42
CA SER A 93 5.79 3.39 14.53
C SER A 93 7.11 2.64 14.69
N ILE A 94 7.76 2.26 13.59
CA ILE A 94 9.09 1.65 13.60
C ILE A 94 10.11 2.60 14.22
N LEU A 95 10.09 3.89 13.88
CA LEU A 95 10.98 4.87 14.48
C LEU A 95 10.78 4.99 15.99
N LYS A 96 9.52 4.98 16.48
CA LYS A 96 9.21 5.00 17.92
C LYS A 96 9.82 3.80 18.64
N ILE A 97 9.70 2.60 18.07
CA ILE A 97 10.27 1.36 18.64
C ILE A 97 11.80 1.42 18.61
N ARG A 98 12.40 1.77 17.46
CA ARG A 98 13.86 1.85 17.31
C ARG A 98 14.52 2.86 18.26
N MET A 99 13.81 3.94 18.57
CA MET A 99 14.26 4.97 19.55
C MET A 99 13.99 4.57 21.01
N GLY A 100 13.34 3.44 21.27
CA GLY A 100 13.01 2.98 22.62
C GLY A 100 11.87 3.75 23.29
N HIS A 101 11.03 4.43 22.54
CA HIS A 101 9.84 5.12 23.05
C HIS A 101 8.62 4.20 23.16
N ALA A 102 8.67 3.04 22.54
CA ALA A 102 7.67 1.97 22.58
C ALA A 102 8.34 0.62 22.39
N GLU A 103 7.76 -0.45 22.92
CA GLU A 103 8.13 -1.83 22.66
C GLU A 103 7.19 -2.47 21.63
N SER A 104 5.97 -1.98 21.54
CA SER A 104 4.93 -2.46 20.63
C SER A 104 4.10 -1.32 20.06
N ALA A 105 3.54 -1.52 18.86
CA ALA A 105 2.64 -0.56 18.23
C ALA A 105 1.56 -1.25 17.40
N LEU A 106 0.37 -0.68 17.43
CA LEU A 106 -0.72 -0.96 16.50
C LEU A 106 -0.69 0.06 15.37
N VAL A 107 -0.72 -0.44 14.13
CA VAL A 107 -0.80 0.37 12.92
C VAL A 107 -2.05 -0.01 12.16
N TYR A 108 -2.82 0.97 11.70
CA TYR A 108 -3.97 0.69 10.86
C TYR A 108 -4.23 1.81 9.84
N GLY A 109 -4.96 1.47 8.79
CA GLY A 109 -5.43 2.44 7.80
C GLY A 109 -6.76 2.04 7.23
N PHE A 110 -7.49 3.03 6.74
CA PHE A 110 -8.82 2.82 6.20
C PHE A 110 -9.15 3.84 5.11
N GLY A 111 -10.03 3.46 4.21
CA GLY A 111 -10.56 4.33 3.19
C GLY A 111 -11.97 3.97 2.78
N ARG A 112 -12.79 4.99 2.54
CA ARG A 112 -14.16 4.90 2.05
C ARG A 112 -14.33 5.77 0.81
N ALA A 113 -13.46 5.54 -0.16
CA ALA A 113 -13.33 6.38 -1.36
C ALA A 113 -14.52 6.27 -2.33
N SER A 114 -15.41 5.27 -2.15
CA SER A 114 -16.58 5.07 -3.01
C SER A 114 -17.71 6.10 -2.79
N SER A 115 -17.68 6.83 -1.67
CA SER A 115 -18.75 7.77 -1.31
C SER A 115 -18.76 9.05 -2.14
N GLY A 116 -17.66 9.37 -2.83
CA GLY A 116 -17.49 10.62 -3.56
C GLY A 116 -17.02 10.45 -5.00
N ASN A 117 -16.86 11.57 -5.69
CA ASN A 117 -16.18 11.58 -6.99
C ASN A 117 -14.69 11.64 -6.80
N LEU A 118 -14.03 10.46 -6.78
CA LEU A 118 -12.62 10.32 -6.51
C LEU A 118 -11.73 11.17 -7.45
N ARG A 119 -12.08 11.27 -8.74
CA ARG A 119 -11.31 12.10 -9.69
C ARG A 119 -11.27 13.56 -9.27
N THR A 120 -12.42 14.11 -8.87
CA THR A 120 -12.53 15.49 -8.37
C THR A 120 -11.78 15.67 -7.06
N VAL A 121 -11.96 14.74 -6.11
CA VAL A 121 -11.30 14.79 -4.79
C VAL A 121 -9.78 14.79 -4.93
N LEU A 122 -9.23 13.87 -5.73
CA LEU A 122 -7.78 13.79 -5.94
C LEU A 122 -7.22 15.00 -6.68
N SER A 123 -8.02 15.66 -7.54
CA SER A 123 -7.60 16.91 -8.19
C SER A 123 -7.43 18.05 -7.18
N GLN A 124 -8.21 18.07 -6.10
CA GLN A 124 -8.10 19.09 -5.05
C GLN A 124 -6.87 18.92 -4.16
N GLN A 125 -6.29 17.71 -4.11
CA GLN A 125 -5.07 17.42 -3.37
C GLN A 125 -3.78 17.78 -4.14
N LEU A 126 -3.89 18.17 -5.40
CA LEU A 126 -2.73 18.53 -6.21
C LEU A 126 -2.11 19.83 -5.72
N ASP A 127 -0.83 20.00 -6.06
CA ASP A 127 -0.12 21.27 -5.83
C ASP A 127 -0.95 22.48 -6.29
N PRO A 128 -1.20 23.46 -5.40
CA PRO A 128 -2.14 24.55 -5.68
C PRO A 128 -1.62 25.54 -6.72
N TYR A 129 -0.34 25.58 -7.01
CA TYR A 129 0.28 26.57 -7.88
C TYR A 129 0.48 26.09 -9.31
N TYR A 130 0.80 24.81 -9.51
CA TYR A 130 1.18 24.25 -10.82
C TYR A 130 0.17 23.24 -11.37
N LEU A 131 -0.35 22.35 -10.55
CA LEU A 131 -1.19 21.24 -10.99
C LEU A 131 -2.68 21.49 -10.78
N ALA A 132 -3.10 21.95 -9.60
CA ALA A 132 -4.51 22.21 -9.32
C ALA A 132 -5.15 23.23 -10.29
N PRO A 133 -4.46 24.32 -10.73
CA PRO A 133 -5.02 25.23 -11.72
C PRO A 133 -5.33 24.61 -13.08
N LEU A 134 -4.69 23.48 -13.42
CA LEU A 134 -4.96 22.73 -14.65
C LEU A 134 -6.20 21.84 -14.53
N TRP A 135 -6.71 21.66 -13.31
CA TRP A 135 -7.83 20.80 -13.00
C TRP A 135 -7.70 19.38 -13.59
N ILE A 136 -6.44 18.92 -13.67
CA ILE A 136 -6.11 17.60 -14.22
C ILE A 136 -6.35 16.53 -13.15
N ASP A 137 -6.97 15.42 -13.52
CA ASP A 137 -7.21 14.32 -12.58
C ASP A 137 -6.08 13.27 -12.60
N SER A 138 -6.09 12.39 -11.60
CA SER A 138 -5.07 11.35 -11.40
C SER A 138 -4.95 10.38 -12.57
N ILE A 139 -6.05 10.04 -13.25
CA ILE A 139 -6.04 9.13 -14.41
C ILE A 139 -5.41 9.83 -15.61
N SER A 140 -5.71 11.11 -15.82
CA SER A 140 -5.11 11.91 -16.91
C SER A 140 -3.60 12.10 -16.71
N LEU A 141 -3.15 12.31 -15.45
CA LEU A 141 -1.72 12.36 -15.12
C LEU A 141 -1.02 11.01 -15.37
N ALA A 142 -1.64 9.92 -14.96
CA ALA A 142 -1.13 8.57 -15.24
C ALA A 142 -1.12 8.25 -16.74
N ALA A 143 -2.11 8.72 -17.50
CA ALA A 143 -2.14 8.57 -18.95
C ALA A 143 -1.00 9.31 -19.65
N LEU A 144 -0.64 10.53 -19.18
CA LEU A 144 0.55 11.24 -19.65
C LEU A 144 1.83 10.44 -19.36
N GLN A 145 1.96 9.89 -18.16
CA GLN A 145 3.08 9.03 -17.80
C GLN A 145 3.17 7.79 -18.71
N ALA A 146 2.04 7.09 -18.92
CA ALA A 146 1.98 5.93 -19.82
C ALA A 146 2.32 6.31 -21.27
N ARG A 147 1.83 7.45 -21.76
CA ARG A 147 2.13 7.96 -23.10
C ARG A 147 3.62 8.18 -23.29
N MET A 148 4.30 8.80 -22.31
CA MET A 148 5.75 9.02 -22.36
C MET A 148 6.54 7.71 -22.44
N LEU A 149 6.12 6.66 -21.69
CA LEU A 149 6.74 5.34 -21.75
C LEU A 149 6.59 4.69 -23.12
N LEU A 150 5.38 4.75 -23.71
CA LEU A 150 5.09 4.23 -25.03
C LEU A 150 5.89 4.95 -26.12
N ASP A 151 5.95 6.29 -26.08
CA ASP A 151 6.69 7.11 -27.06
C ASP A 151 8.19 6.86 -27.03
N ARG A 152 8.73 6.51 -25.85
CA ARG A 152 10.14 6.14 -25.68
C ARG A 152 10.40 4.65 -25.98
N GLY A 153 9.36 3.86 -26.28
CA GLY A 153 9.49 2.42 -26.51
C GLY A 153 9.93 1.62 -25.27
N LEU A 154 9.68 2.17 -24.06
CA LEU A 154 10.05 1.53 -22.80
C LEU A 154 9.03 0.51 -22.34
N VAL A 155 7.79 0.63 -22.79
CA VAL A 155 6.69 -0.32 -22.61
C VAL A 155 5.86 -0.37 -23.89
N THR A 156 5.08 -1.44 -24.03
CA THR A 156 4.02 -1.56 -25.05
C THR A 156 2.67 -1.65 -24.37
N GLU A 157 1.59 -1.45 -25.12
CA GLU A 157 0.24 -1.67 -24.62
C GLU A 157 0.03 -3.14 -24.22
N ARG A 158 0.74 -4.07 -24.87
CA ARG A 158 0.72 -5.51 -24.55
C ARG A 158 1.35 -5.76 -23.18
N ASP A 159 2.49 -5.14 -22.85
CA ASP A 159 3.12 -5.29 -21.53
C ASP A 159 2.19 -4.81 -20.40
N MET A 160 1.47 -3.71 -20.63
CA MET A 160 0.46 -3.22 -19.67
C MET A 160 -0.69 -4.22 -19.50
N ALA A 161 -1.19 -4.80 -20.59
CA ALA A 161 -2.23 -5.82 -20.53
C ALA A 161 -1.75 -7.11 -19.85
N GLU A 162 -0.49 -7.51 -20.03
CA GLU A 162 0.14 -8.66 -19.35
C GLU A 162 0.20 -8.45 -17.82
N VAL A 163 0.52 -7.25 -17.36
CA VAL A 163 0.44 -6.89 -15.93
C VAL A 163 -0.97 -7.12 -15.40
N VAL A 164 -1.99 -6.59 -16.07
CA VAL A 164 -3.40 -6.74 -15.65
C VAL A 164 -3.82 -8.22 -15.63
N ALA A 165 -3.55 -8.97 -16.71
CA ALA A 165 -3.92 -10.37 -16.81
C ALA A 165 -3.27 -11.22 -15.70
N ARG A 166 -1.97 -11.00 -15.43
CA ARG A 166 -1.24 -11.68 -14.37
C ARG A 166 -1.82 -11.34 -13.00
N CYS A 167 -2.03 -10.06 -12.69
CA CYS A 167 -2.60 -9.63 -11.40
C CYS A 167 -3.99 -10.24 -11.16
N ARG A 168 -4.86 -10.29 -12.18
CA ARG A 168 -6.18 -10.92 -12.08
C ARG A 168 -6.11 -12.43 -11.82
N ARG A 169 -5.21 -13.13 -12.49
CA ARG A 169 -4.97 -14.56 -12.26
C ARG A 169 -4.41 -14.82 -10.87
N ASN A 170 -3.40 -14.05 -10.43
CA ASN A 170 -2.82 -14.18 -9.12
C ASN A 170 -3.88 -13.98 -8.00
N ALA A 171 -4.80 -13.05 -8.22
CA ALA A 171 -5.90 -12.74 -7.29
C ALA A 171 -6.92 -13.87 -7.10
N LEU A 172 -6.90 -14.94 -7.91
CA LEU A 172 -7.77 -16.11 -7.72
C LEU A 172 -7.56 -16.78 -6.34
N ASN A 173 -6.36 -16.68 -5.80
CA ASN A 173 -6.01 -17.23 -4.48
C ASN A 173 -6.12 -16.21 -3.34
N ASN A 174 -6.55 -14.98 -3.62
CA ASN A 174 -6.71 -13.94 -2.61
C ASN A 174 -8.20 -13.73 -2.29
N PRO A 175 -8.68 -14.18 -1.11
CA PRO A 175 -10.09 -14.06 -0.74
C PRO A 175 -10.56 -12.59 -0.59
N HIS A 176 -9.62 -11.66 -0.36
CA HIS A 176 -9.93 -10.24 -0.19
C HIS A 176 -9.94 -9.44 -1.50
N ALA A 177 -9.59 -10.08 -2.64
CA ALA A 177 -9.54 -9.40 -3.92
C ALA A 177 -10.93 -9.01 -4.43
N ARG A 178 -11.06 -7.77 -4.91
CA ARG A 178 -12.28 -7.30 -5.57
C ARG A 178 -12.45 -7.87 -6.97
N LEU A 179 -11.35 -8.03 -7.68
CA LEU A 179 -11.32 -8.47 -9.08
C LEU A 179 -10.31 -9.60 -9.23
N SER A 180 -10.79 -10.76 -9.67
CA SER A 180 -9.97 -11.93 -9.97
C SER A 180 -10.51 -12.65 -11.20
N GLY A 181 -9.72 -13.53 -11.79
CA GLY A 181 -10.13 -14.38 -12.90
C GLY A 181 -9.12 -14.43 -14.05
N GLU A 182 -9.34 -15.35 -14.97
CA GLU A 182 -8.60 -15.44 -16.22
C GLU A 182 -9.18 -14.47 -17.25
N ILE A 183 -8.32 -13.64 -17.84
CA ILE A 183 -8.69 -12.73 -18.92
C ILE A 183 -7.59 -12.73 -19.97
N SER A 184 -7.97 -12.84 -21.26
CA SER A 184 -6.98 -12.84 -22.33
C SER A 184 -6.45 -11.43 -22.61
N ILE A 185 -5.20 -11.37 -23.04
CA ILE A 185 -4.54 -10.11 -23.43
C ILE A 185 -5.30 -9.46 -24.59
N GLU A 186 -5.80 -10.23 -25.51
CA GLU A 186 -6.56 -9.77 -26.67
C GLU A 186 -7.88 -9.09 -26.23
N THR A 187 -8.54 -9.65 -25.21
CA THR A 187 -9.74 -9.03 -24.61
C THR A 187 -9.41 -7.69 -23.98
N LEU A 188 -8.32 -7.61 -23.21
CA LEU A 188 -7.87 -6.36 -22.59
C LEU A 188 -7.49 -5.30 -23.63
N LEU A 189 -6.77 -5.70 -24.68
CA LEU A 189 -6.37 -4.79 -25.76
C LEU A 189 -7.56 -4.27 -26.59
N ALA A 190 -8.66 -5.01 -26.65
CA ALA A 190 -9.88 -4.62 -27.34
C ALA A 190 -10.77 -3.67 -26.51
N GLU A 191 -10.49 -3.47 -25.23
CA GLU A 191 -11.25 -2.51 -24.41
C GLU A 191 -11.12 -1.08 -24.95
N PRO A 192 -12.21 -0.28 -24.91
CA PRO A 192 -12.16 1.13 -25.27
C PRO A 192 -11.26 1.89 -24.28
N GLY A 193 -10.52 2.88 -24.78
CA GLY A 193 -9.71 3.77 -23.94
C GLY A 193 -10.59 4.55 -22.97
N LEU A 194 -10.19 4.63 -21.72
CA LEU A 194 -10.79 5.49 -20.69
C LEU A 194 -10.26 6.91 -20.79
N VAL A 195 -8.93 7.05 -20.74
CA VAL A 195 -8.14 8.24 -21.04
C VAL A 195 -6.88 7.73 -21.77
N ALA A 196 -6.83 7.90 -23.10
CA ALA A 196 -5.77 7.30 -23.90
C ALA A 196 -4.36 7.66 -23.40
N PRO A 197 -3.43 6.68 -23.28
CA PRO A 197 -3.54 5.30 -23.77
C PRO A 197 -4.18 4.31 -22.76
N LEU A 198 -4.61 4.75 -21.58
CA LEU A 198 -5.12 3.87 -20.53
C LEU A 198 -6.54 3.39 -20.83
N ARG A 199 -6.78 2.11 -20.60
CA ARG A 199 -8.09 1.45 -20.54
C ARG A 199 -8.60 1.42 -19.10
N LYS A 200 -9.85 1.05 -18.90
CA LYS A 200 -10.41 0.90 -17.56
C LYS A 200 -9.66 -0.19 -16.76
N SER A 201 -9.28 -1.26 -17.41
CA SER A 201 -8.51 -2.35 -16.80
C SER A 201 -7.09 -1.96 -16.41
N ASP A 202 -6.50 -0.92 -17.01
CA ASP A 202 -5.18 -0.39 -16.65
C ASP A 202 -5.20 0.42 -15.35
N CYS A 203 -6.38 0.70 -14.78
CA CYS A 203 -6.58 1.45 -13.56
C CYS A 203 -6.99 0.53 -12.43
N ALA A 204 -6.33 0.64 -11.28
CA ALA A 204 -6.68 -0.13 -10.09
C ALA A 204 -8.14 0.13 -9.66
N PRO A 205 -8.91 -0.91 -9.36
CA PRO A 205 -10.29 -0.76 -8.90
C PRO A 205 -10.29 -0.25 -7.45
N VAL A 206 -10.60 1.03 -7.26
CA VAL A 206 -10.71 1.61 -5.92
C VAL A 206 -11.82 0.91 -5.13
N ALA A 207 -11.53 0.61 -3.88
CA ALA A 207 -12.38 -0.14 -2.98
C ALA A 207 -12.41 0.51 -1.59
N ASP A 208 -13.48 0.27 -0.86
CA ASP A 208 -13.59 0.62 0.55
C ASP A 208 -13.08 -0.53 1.41
N GLY A 209 -12.50 -0.20 2.56
CA GLY A 209 -12.01 -1.17 3.53
C GLY A 209 -10.93 -0.64 4.45
N ALA A 210 -10.34 -1.53 5.22
CA ALA A 210 -9.33 -1.23 6.21
C ALA A 210 -8.28 -2.34 6.29
N ALA A 211 -7.11 -2.02 6.85
CA ALA A 211 -6.09 -2.99 7.23
C ALA A 211 -5.49 -2.59 8.57
N ALA A 212 -5.04 -3.58 9.34
CA ALA A 212 -4.38 -3.40 10.63
C ALA A 212 -3.18 -4.33 10.77
N MET A 213 -2.19 -3.89 11.55
CA MET A 213 -0.94 -4.61 11.79
C MET A 213 -0.45 -4.35 13.21
N ILE A 214 0.13 -5.35 13.86
CA ILE A 214 0.87 -5.16 15.10
C ILE A 214 2.34 -5.40 14.83
N ILE A 215 3.16 -4.47 15.29
CA ILE A 215 4.62 -4.56 15.29
C ILE A 215 5.15 -4.45 16.71
N CYS A 216 6.29 -5.08 16.97
CA CYS A 216 6.95 -4.97 18.27
C CYS A 216 8.46 -5.19 18.13
N THR A 217 9.20 -5.07 19.24
CA THR A 217 10.59 -5.53 19.28
C THR A 217 10.65 -7.05 19.10
N VAL A 218 11.76 -7.54 18.57
CA VAL A 218 11.99 -9.01 18.41
C VAL A 218 11.92 -9.72 19.76
N GLU A 219 12.41 -9.08 20.82
CA GLU A 219 12.32 -9.60 22.18
C GLU A 219 10.87 -9.82 22.60
N GLN A 220 10.02 -8.81 22.38
CA GLN A 220 8.59 -8.90 22.70
C GLN A 220 7.87 -9.96 21.86
N ALA A 221 8.22 -10.10 20.58
CA ALA A 221 7.65 -11.14 19.71
C ALA A 221 7.96 -12.55 20.23
N ARG A 222 9.17 -12.77 20.73
CA ARG A 222 9.58 -14.04 21.37
C ARG A 222 8.85 -14.29 22.69
N GLU A 223 8.64 -13.25 23.50
CA GLU A 223 7.86 -13.35 24.76
C GLU A 223 6.40 -13.70 24.48
N TRP A 224 5.80 -13.12 23.44
CA TRP A 224 4.43 -13.47 23.01
C TRP A 224 4.34 -14.85 22.36
N ALA A 225 5.48 -15.46 22.00
CA ALA A 225 5.58 -16.77 21.37
C ALA A 225 4.74 -16.90 20.08
N VAL A 226 4.70 -15.85 19.28
CA VAL A 226 3.96 -15.81 18.02
C VAL A 226 4.93 -15.85 16.82
N PRO A 227 4.49 -16.36 15.65
CA PRO A 227 5.26 -16.24 14.41
C PRO A 227 5.45 -14.78 14.04
N PHE A 228 6.64 -14.44 13.51
CA PHE A 228 6.93 -13.07 13.10
C PHE A 228 7.84 -12.99 11.88
N ALA A 229 7.81 -11.86 11.20
CA ALA A 229 8.77 -11.49 10.17
C ALA A 229 9.56 -10.28 10.63
N LEU A 230 10.87 -10.27 10.34
CA LEU A 230 11.74 -9.13 10.62
C LEU A 230 11.53 -8.03 9.57
N ILE A 231 11.51 -6.77 9.99
CA ILE A 231 11.65 -5.62 9.11
C ILE A 231 13.15 -5.32 9.02
N SER A 232 13.82 -5.96 8.05
CA SER A 232 15.28 -5.82 7.87
C SER A 232 15.64 -4.45 7.32
N GLY A 233 14.76 -3.82 6.55
CA GLY A 233 14.96 -2.45 6.08
C GLY A 233 13.66 -1.77 5.67
N ILE A 234 13.62 -0.45 5.89
CA ILE A 234 12.52 0.40 5.44
C ILE A 234 13.02 1.82 5.21
N ASP A 235 12.62 2.43 4.12
CA ASP A 235 12.89 3.83 3.81
C ASP A 235 11.83 4.41 2.88
N HIS A 236 11.69 5.73 2.85
CA HIS A 236 10.83 6.41 1.90
C HIS A 236 11.47 7.67 1.35
N ARG A 237 11.10 8.05 0.12
CA ARG A 237 11.55 9.26 -0.55
C ARG A 237 10.41 9.92 -1.30
N ILE A 238 10.43 11.24 -1.37
CA ILE A 238 9.49 12.04 -2.15
C ILE A 238 10.24 12.80 -3.26
N GLU A 239 9.62 12.86 -4.43
CA GLU A 239 10.08 13.68 -5.55
C GLU A 239 9.28 14.99 -5.63
N THR A 240 9.77 15.95 -6.41
CA THR A 240 9.06 17.22 -6.60
C THR A 240 7.65 17.02 -7.17
N HIS A 241 6.71 17.87 -6.77
CA HIS A 241 5.37 17.93 -7.35
C HIS A 241 5.37 18.41 -8.80
N ASN A 242 6.39 19.17 -9.21
CA ASN A 242 6.50 19.69 -10.58
C ASN A 242 6.89 18.57 -11.56
N LEU A 243 5.92 18.12 -12.35
CA LEU A 243 6.08 17.01 -13.30
C LEU A 243 7.16 17.30 -14.37
N GLY A 244 7.37 18.56 -14.73
CA GLY A 244 8.40 18.95 -15.71
C GLY A 244 9.84 18.90 -15.18
N MET A 245 10.03 18.70 -13.88
CA MET A 245 11.33 18.66 -13.21
C MET A 245 11.84 17.25 -12.93
N ARG A 246 11.07 16.21 -13.28
CA ARG A 246 11.45 14.81 -13.08
C ARG A 246 11.15 13.96 -14.32
N ASP A 247 11.88 12.87 -14.47
CA ASP A 247 11.59 11.89 -15.51
C ASP A 247 10.44 10.97 -15.08
N LEU A 248 9.26 11.15 -15.65
CA LEU A 248 8.09 10.35 -15.34
C LEU A 248 8.20 8.88 -15.80
N CYS A 249 9.18 8.54 -16.62
CA CYS A 249 9.45 7.17 -17.05
C CYS A 249 10.34 6.38 -16.08
N ASP A 250 10.78 7.02 -14.99
CA ASP A 250 11.62 6.45 -13.93
C ASP A 250 11.03 6.77 -12.55
N SER A 251 11.50 6.11 -11.51
CA SER A 251 11.21 6.41 -10.11
C SER A 251 12.50 6.45 -9.29
N VAL A 252 13.09 7.65 -9.25
CA VAL A 252 14.32 7.88 -8.50
C VAL A 252 14.08 7.70 -7.00
N SER A 253 12.92 8.15 -6.51
CA SER A 253 12.52 7.98 -5.11
C SER A 253 12.43 6.50 -4.70
N THR A 254 11.84 5.64 -5.54
CA THR A 254 11.80 4.19 -5.28
C THR A 254 13.22 3.60 -5.25
N ARG A 255 14.06 3.96 -6.22
CA ARG A 255 15.43 3.44 -6.30
C ARG A 255 16.27 3.84 -5.08
N LEU A 256 16.15 5.08 -4.61
CA LEU A 256 16.85 5.56 -3.43
C LEU A 256 16.33 4.87 -2.15
N ALA A 257 15.01 4.76 -2.01
CA ALA A 257 14.41 4.06 -0.89
C ALA A 257 14.82 2.57 -0.87
N ALA A 258 14.82 1.90 -2.02
CA ALA A 258 15.28 0.51 -2.17
C ALA A 258 16.74 0.33 -1.76
N GLY A 259 17.61 1.27 -2.16
CA GLY A 259 19.02 1.25 -1.78
C GLY A 259 19.22 1.34 -0.26
N THR A 260 18.50 2.25 0.41
CA THR A 260 18.55 2.41 1.88
C THR A 260 17.90 1.23 2.60
N ALA A 261 16.77 0.73 2.10
CA ALA A 261 16.09 -0.44 2.66
C ALA A 261 16.88 -1.76 2.44
N GLY A 262 17.91 -1.76 1.60
CA GLY A 262 18.76 -2.93 1.40
C GLY A 262 18.19 -3.98 0.46
N VAL A 263 17.35 -3.60 -0.52
CA VAL A 263 16.75 -4.55 -1.48
C VAL A 263 17.81 -5.42 -2.17
N ALA A 264 18.95 -4.83 -2.56
CA ALA A 264 20.04 -5.53 -3.24
C ALA A 264 20.95 -6.39 -2.32
N GLN A 265 20.67 -6.45 -1.02
CA GLN A 265 21.51 -7.23 -0.07
C GLN A 265 21.25 -8.73 -0.09
N GLY A 266 20.21 -9.18 -0.78
CA GLY A 266 19.89 -10.61 -0.94
C GLY A 266 18.84 -10.82 -2.03
N PRO A 267 18.54 -12.08 -2.38
CA PRO A 267 17.52 -12.41 -3.37
C PRO A 267 16.14 -11.96 -2.88
N VAL A 268 15.33 -11.47 -3.81
CA VAL A 268 13.92 -11.11 -3.56
C VAL A 268 13.05 -12.18 -4.18
N GLU A 269 12.41 -13.01 -3.35
CA GLU A 269 11.55 -14.09 -3.83
C GLU A 269 10.18 -13.56 -4.24
N VAL A 270 9.62 -12.62 -3.46
CA VAL A 270 8.32 -11.98 -3.72
C VAL A 270 8.44 -10.47 -3.60
N ALA A 271 7.76 -9.76 -4.50
CA ALA A 271 7.57 -8.31 -4.42
C ALA A 271 6.09 -7.95 -4.51
N GLU A 272 5.54 -7.36 -3.48
CA GLU A 272 4.19 -6.80 -3.44
C GLU A 272 4.25 -5.30 -3.68
N LEU A 273 3.83 -4.87 -4.87
CA LEU A 273 3.95 -3.49 -5.33
C LEU A 273 2.59 -2.78 -5.32
N TYR A 274 2.53 -1.63 -4.69
CA TYR A 274 1.37 -0.75 -4.83
C TYR A 274 1.52 0.09 -6.11
N ALA A 275 0.98 -0.43 -7.20
CA ALA A 275 0.94 0.21 -8.52
C ALA A 275 -0.52 0.51 -8.91
N PRO A 276 -1.02 1.75 -8.70
CA PRO A 276 -2.39 2.11 -9.06
C PRO A 276 -2.72 2.03 -10.56
N PHE A 277 -1.70 1.95 -11.42
CA PHE A 277 -1.85 1.82 -12.87
C PHE A 277 -0.88 0.77 -13.41
N SER A 278 -1.29 0.03 -14.45
CA SER A 278 -0.54 -1.13 -14.98
C SER A 278 0.91 -0.80 -15.39
N HIS A 279 1.13 0.34 -16.08
CA HIS A 279 2.48 0.78 -16.48
C HIS A 279 3.38 1.13 -15.29
N GLN A 280 2.81 1.52 -14.15
CA GLN A 280 3.58 1.88 -12.96
C GLN A 280 4.27 0.67 -12.32
N GLU A 281 3.67 -0.50 -12.41
CA GLU A 281 4.32 -1.73 -11.93
C GLU A 281 5.62 -2.00 -12.69
N ILE A 282 5.65 -1.72 -13.99
CA ILE A 282 6.85 -1.89 -14.83
C ILE A 282 7.94 -0.89 -14.42
N ILE A 283 7.56 0.38 -14.14
CA ILE A 283 8.50 1.39 -13.61
C ILE A 283 9.08 0.93 -12.27
N LEU A 284 8.22 0.50 -11.35
CA LEU A 284 8.61 0.09 -10.00
C LEU A 284 9.51 -1.15 -10.02
N SER A 285 9.18 -2.16 -10.81
CA SER A 285 9.99 -3.37 -10.96
C SER A 285 11.42 -3.05 -11.43
N ARG A 286 11.55 -2.12 -12.39
CA ARG A 286 12.86 -1.64 -12.86
C ARG A 286 13.59 -0.82 -11.78
N ALA A 287 12.88 0.07 -11.09
CA ALA A 287 13.49 0.92 -10.06
C ALA A 287 13.98 0.13 -8.85
N LEU A 288 13.29 -0.96 -8.49
CA LEU A 288 13.68 -1.89 -7.43
C LEU A 288 14.77 -2.87 -7.86
N GLY A 289 15.05 -2.98 -9.17
CA GLY A 289 16.02 -3.93 -9.70
C GLY A 289 15.59 -5.39 -9.54
N LEU A 290 14.28 -5.67 -9.64
CA LEU A 290 13.74 -7.02 -9.46
C LEU A 290 14.21 -7.96 -10.56
N GLY A 291 14.64 -9.17 -10.20
CA GLY A 291 15.06 -10.23 -11.12
C GLY A 291 13.89 -10.96 -11.76
N ALA A 292 14.18 -11.76 -12.77
CA ALA A 292 13.18 -12.59 -13.46
C ALA A 292 12.56 -13.67 -12.54
N ASP A 293 13.29 -14.08 -11.50
CA ASP A 293 12.85 -15.10 -10.55
C ASP A 293 11.98 -14.52 -9.43
N THR A 294 11.83 -13.19 -9.34
CA THR A 294 10.96 -12.55 -8.36
C THR A 294 9.49 -12.67 -8.76
N GLU A 295 8.68 -13.26 -7.91
CA GLU A 295 7.22 -13.27 -8.10
C GLU A 295 6.63 -11.90 -7.75
N ILE A 296 6.01 -11.23 -8.74
CA ILE A 296 5.47 -9.87 -8.57
C ILE A 296 3.96 -9.94 -8.34
N ASN A 297 3.51 -9.30 -7.26
CA ASN A 297 2.10 -9.19 -6.87
C ASN A 297 1.36 -10.55 -6.87
N PRO A 298 1.86 -11.57 -6.14
CA PRO A 298 1.14 -12.84 -6.02
C PRO A 298 -0.23 -12.72 -5.36
N SER A 299 -0.49 -11.63 -4.60
CA SER A 299 -1.82 -11.32 -4.07
C SER A 299 -2.79 -10.73 -5.12
N GLY A 300 -2.30 -10.41 -6.33
CA GLY A 300 -2.99 -9.66 -7.36
C GLY A 300 -2.70 -8.16 -7.32
N GLY A 301 -2.02 -7.67 -6.28
CA GLY A 301 -1.63 -6.27 -6.13
C GLY A 301 -2.80 -5.28 -6.15
N ALA A 302 -2.51 -4.03 -6.46
CA ALA A 302 -3.55 -2.98 -6.55
C ALA A 302 -4.53 -3.21 -7.71
N MET A 303 -4.11 -3.91 -8.78
CA MET A 303 -4.97 -4.24 -9.91
C MET A 303 -6.12 -5.20 -9.54
N ALA A 304 -6.00 -5.92 -8.43
CA ALA A 304 -7.05 -6.79 -7.89
C ALA A 304 -7.96 -6.07 -6.88
N GLY A 305 -7.47 -5.04 -6.21
CA GLY A 305 -8.23 -4.23 -5.25
C GLY A 305 -7.35 -3.14 -4.63
N ASN A 306 -7.87 -1.91 -4.56
CA ASN A 306 -7.14 -0.75 -4.07
C ASN A 306 -7.87 -0.12 -2.89
N LEU A 307 -7.47 -0.51 -1.68
CA LEU A 307 -7.92 0.09 -0.41
C LEU A 307 -7.13 1.38 -0.17
N MET A 308 -7.58 2.50 -0.72
CA MET A 308 -6.86 3.77 -0.52
C MET A 308 -6.62 4.04 0.97
N MET A 309 -5.43 4.51 1.32
CA MET A 309 -4.90 4.71 2.69
C MET A 309 -4.59 3.42 3.47
N ALA A 310 -4.90 2.24 2.92
CA ALA A 310 -4.53 0.94 3.49
C ALA A 310 -3.82 0.01 2.51
N SER A 311 -3.71 0.39 1.23
CA SER A 311 -3.11 -0.46 0.19
C SER A 311 -1.63 -0.72 0.40
N GLY A 312 -0.86 0.28 0.81
CA GLY A 312 0.56 0.12 1.10
C GLY A 312 0.79 -0.81 2.29
N LEU A 313 0.02 -0.63 3.38
CA LEU A 313 0.07 -1.52 4.54
C LEU A 313 -0.32 -2.96 4.14
N SER A 314 -1.32 -3.12 3.27
CA SER A 314 -1.73 -4.44 2.77
C SER A 314 -0.62 -5.13 1.96
N ARG A 315 0.16 -4.38 1.16
CA ARG A 315 1.31 -4.97 0.44
C ARG A 315 2.36 -5.50 1.42
N ILE A 316 2.64 -4.76 2.49
CA ILE A 316 3.55 -5.21 3.55
C ILE A 316 2.98 -6.44 4.27
N GLY A 317 1.68 -6.44 4.56
CA GLY A 317 0.99 -7.55 5.19
C GLY A 317 0.97 -8.83 4.34
N GLU A 318 0.85 -8.73 3.01
CA GLU A 318 0.90 -9.89 2.12
C GLU A 318 2.30 -10.55 2.09
N VAL A 319 3.37 -9.75 2.12
CA VAL A 319 4.73 -10.27 2.27
C VAL A 319 4.90 -10.95 3.64
N PHE A 320 4.42 -10.30 4.72
CA PHE A 320 4.44 -10.87 6.07
C PHE A 320 3.76 -12.24 6.11
N ARG A 321 2.55 -12.39 5.57
CA ARG A 321 1.81 -13.65 5.54
C ARG A 321 2.62 -14.79 4.91
N ARG A 322 3.28 -14.52 3.78
CA ARG A 322 4.09 -15.51 3.05
C ARG A 322 5.34 -15.92 3.81
N ILE A 323 5.92 -15.01 4.58
CA ILE A 323 7.06 -15.33 5.44
C ILE A 323 6.62 -16.22 6.60
N VAL A 324 5.55 -15.86 7.30
CA VAL A 324 5.10 -16.65 8.47
C VAL A 324 4.46 -18.00 8.08
N SER A 325 3.93 -18.13 6.84
CA SER A 325 3.51 -19.43 6.30
C SER A 325 4.68 -20.32 5.88
N GLY A 326 5.89 -19.77 5.77
CA GLY A 326 7.08 -20.49 5.30
C GLY A 326 7.18 -20.62 3.79
N ASP A 327 6.39 -19.85 3.03
CA ASP A 327 6.41 -19.88 1.56
C ASP A 327 7.67 -19.20 1.00
N ILE A 328 8.15 -18.17 1.68
CA ILE A 328 9.34 -17.39 1.31
C ILE A 328 10.18 -17.05 2.55
N SER A 329 11.46 -16.79 2.33
CA SER A 329 12.37 -16.30 3.37
C SER A 329 12.62 -14.79 3.30
N ARG A 330 12.46 -14.17 2.12
CA ARG A 330 12.72 -12.74 1.92
C ARG A 330 11.82 -12.15 0.85
N GLY A 331 11.19 -11.02 1.17
CA GLY A 331 10.32 -10.30 0.26
C GLY A 331 10.42 -8.78 0.38
N VAL A 332 9.93 -8.09 -0.64
CA VAL A 332 9.88 -6.63 -0.74
C VAL A 332 8.43 -6.19 -0.84
N ALA A 333 8.07 -5.15 -0.09
CA ALA A 333 6.80 -4.45 -0.23
C ALA A 333 7.03 -2.98 -0.58
N HIS A 334 6.14 -2.44 -1.39
CA HIS A 334 6.19 -1.06 -1.85
C HIS A 334 4.85 -0.35 -1.63
N ALA A 335 4.92 0.90 -1.20
CA ALA A 335 3.78 1.81 -1.12
C ALA A 335 4.05 3.10 -1.88
N THR A 336 3.01 3.70 -2.46
CA THR A 336 3.11 4.97 -3.18
C THR A 336 2.01 5.95 -2.77
N SER A 337 2.32 7.24 -2.88
CA SER A 337 1.37 8.35 -2.72
C SER A 337 1.72 9.47 -3.70
N GLY A 338 0.72 10.29 -4.02
CA GLY A 338 0.87 11.38 -4.97
C GLY A 338 0.91 10.93 -6.44
N PRO A 339 0.77 11.89 -7.38
CA PRO A 339 0.64 11.59 -8.80
C PRO A 339 1.95 11.06 -9.40
N CYS A 340 1.81 10.10 -10.33
CA CYS A 340 2.94 9.54 -11.09
C CYS A 340 4.09 9.03 -10.20
N LEU A 341 3.78 8.28 -9.14
CA LEU A 341 4.77 7.72 -8.21
C LEU A 341 5.64 8.82 -7.54
N GLN A 342 5.01 9.86 -7.02
CA GLN A 342 5.72 10.99 -6.45
C GLN A 342 6.41 10.66 -5.14
N HIS A 343 5.74 9.92 -4.25
CA HIS A 343 6.25 9.54 -2.94
C HIS A 343 6.22 8.02 -2.81
N ASN A 344 7.34 7.40 -2.50
CA ASN A 344 7.49 5.96 -2.48
C ASN A 344 8.15 5.49 -1.19
N LEU A 345 7.62 4.42 -0.63
CA LEU A 345 8.14 3.70 0.52
C LEU A 345 8.48 2.27 0.10
N VAL A 346 9.62 1.78 0.53
CA VAL A 346 10.08 0.40 0.30
C VAL A 346 10.40 -0.25 1.64
N ALA A 347 9.84 -1.43 1.87
CA ALA A 347 10.12 -2.27 3.04
C ALA A 347 10.67 -3.63 2.59
N VAL A 348 11.70 -4.10 3.27
CA VAL A 348 12.26 -5.45 3.11
C VAL A 348 11.95 -6.24 4.36
N LEU A 349 11.32 -7.40 4.16
CA LEU A 349 10.96 -8.35 5.22
C LEU A 349 11.73 -9.65 5.05
N GLU A 350 12.10 -10.25 6.17
CA GLU A 350 12.87 -11.51 6.21
C GLU A 350 12.31 -12.45 7.29
N SER A 351 12.49 -13.75 7.07
CA SER A 351 12.25 -14.74 8.11
C SER A 351 13.22 -14.56 9.28
N ALA A 352 12.80 -14.90 10.49
CA ALA A 352 13.57 -14.76 11.72
C ALA A 352 14.63 -15.86 11.89
#